data_4f0845b5a4776438767da9041f6327dd
#
_entry.id   4f0845b5a4776438767da9041f6327dd
#
_cell.length_a   1.000
_cell.length_b   1.000
_cell.length_c   1.000
_cell.angle_alpha   90.00
_cell.angle_beta   90.00
_cell.angle_gamma   90.00
#
_symmetry.space_group_name_H-M   'P 1'
#
loop_
_entity.id
_entity.type
_entity.pdbx_description
1 polymer ?
#
loop_
_entity_poly.entity_id
_entity_poly.type
_entity_poly.pdbx_seq_one_letter_code
_entity_poly.pdbx_strand_id
1 'polypeptide(L)'
;MKQKKSRLLVITLVTSLILSACSSTANKVNKEAQKQVLNVTVSEEIPSLDTAKVMDGTSSHVMQNIFEGLYVLDNQDKPVPGVAKSFEKSEDGKRYTFHLRKDAKWSNGESVTAHDFTFSWKRTLSPETASQYAYMLFYIKNAQEINKGTLATDQLGVKALDDYTLEVQLEQPVPYLLQLLALPIYLPQHESFVKEQGDRYGLEPDNLIYNGAFVLEKWKHEQEFQLKKNDTYWDKGKVKLDEINFHIVKDTMTAVNLYESGSLDRVPINSMFVDRYKDNKELHMASESAIAMLRFNEANPFLANKKFRQSISLALNKEGFVSHFMNNGAVPAQGLIPIGYTNETNGKDFRKENGNIAGYDLQKAKKLWEDAKKELGIENVTVEFLTFEQDNAKRIAEYIKGDLEKHLQGLTVQIKQQPFKQKLQLEQTGQYDISMVVWGPDYKDPISYLELFTTDNPNNKMGYSNSYYDDLIKKAKYDIVLDQQKRWKALQEAEKIVLEDAAIAPLYHTGSAYIQKEYVKGIEKHQFGGGYTYKHAFISKK
;
A
#
# COMPACT_ATOMS: atom_id res chain seq x y z
N MET A 1 51.38 -12.94 -81.72
CA MET A 1 50.39 -11.83 -81.68
C MET A 1 48.98 -12.28 -81.25
N LYS A 2 48.83 -13.27 -80.36
CA LYS A 2 47.48 -13.76 -79.91
C LYS A 2 47.21 -13.62 -78.37
N GLN A 3 48.14 -13.08 -77.58
CA GLN A 3 47.97 -12.97 -76.15
C GLN A 3 47.59 -11.56 -75.63
N LYS A 4 47.60 -10.51 -76.47
CA LYS A 4 47.25 -9.15 -76.08
C LYS A 4 45.76 -8.79 -76.16
N LYS A 5 44.94 -9.57 -76.91
CA LYS A 5 43.51 -9.30 -77.11
C LYS A 5 42.63 -9.91 -75.96
N SER A 6 43.09 -10.94 -75.28
CA SER A 6 42.29 -11.56 -74.18
C SER A 6 42.36 -10.78 -72.82
N ARG A 7 43.41 -10.00 -72.59
CA ARG A 7 43.55 -9.18 -71.41
C ARG A 7 42.69 -7.90 -71.43
N LEU A 8 42.37 -7.39 -72.62
CA LEU A 8 41.53 -6.18 -72.76
C LEU A 8 40.03 -6.49 -72.54
N LEU A 9 39.58 -7.72 -72.87
CA LEU A 9 38.19 -8.14 -72.74
C LEU A 9 37.82 -8.48 -71.25
N VAL A 10 38.81 -8.94 -70.50
CA VAL A 10 38.61 -9.24 -69.04
C VAL A 10 38.55 -7.96 -68.20
N ILE A 11 39.29 -6.90 -68.56
CA ILE A 11 39.29 -5.62 -67.90
C ILE A 11 37.98 -4.86 -68.10
N THR A 12 37.36 -4.97 -69.31
CA THR A 12 36.08 -4.32 -69.62
C THR A 12 34.90 -5.03 -68.99
N LEU A 13 35.00 -6.34 -68.68
CA LEU A 13 33.95 -7.10 -67.95
C LEU A 13 33.97 -6.89 -66.42
N VAL A 14 35.16 -6.61 -65.87
CA VAL A 14 35.31 -6.33 -64.45
C VAL A 14 34.87 -4.90 -64.08
N THR A 15 35.04 -3.94 -65.07
CA THR A 15 34.59 -2.55 -64.82
C THR A 15 33.08 -2.38 -64.96
N SER A 16 32.37 -3.25 -65.68
CA SER A 16 30.89 -3.24 -65.75
C SER A 16 30.21 -3.88 -64.55
N LEU A 17 30.91 -4.68 -63.71
CA LEU A 17 30.41 -5.26 -62.49
C LEU A 17 30.54 -4.33 -61.25
N ILE A 18 31.35 -3.28 -61.35
CA ILE A 18 31.54 -2.32 -60.23
C ILE A 18 30.55 -1.14 -60.34
N LEU A 19 29.88 -0.92 -61.45
CA LEU A 19 28.88 0.15 -61.62
C LEU A 19 27.42 -0.27 -61.31
N SER A 20 27.17 -1.56 -61.02
CA SER A 20 25.84 -2.06 -60.61
C SER A 20 25.64 -2.12 -59.11
N ALA A 21 26.62 -1.69 -58.29
CA ALA A 21 26.58 -1.76 -56.83
C ALA A 21 26.15 -0.43 -56.12
N CYS A 22 25.68 0.56 -56.88
CA CYS A 22 25.21 1.84 -56.34
C CYS A 22 23.75 2.15 -56.70
N SER A 23 22.86 1.14 -56.78
CA SER A 23 21.45 1.39 -56.51
C SER A 23 21.21 1.06 -55.03
N SER A 24 21.49 2.03 -54.15
CA SER A 24 21.05 2.00 -52.76
C SER A 24 19.52 1.96 -52.76
N THR A 25 18.97 0.76 -52.79
CA THR A 25 17.68 0.52 -52.14
C THR A 25 17.88 1.02 -50.73
N ALA A 26 17.32 2.19 -50.43
CA ALA A 26 17.09 2.62 -49.06
C ALA A 26 16.17 1.55 -48.44
N ASN A 27 16.76 0.46 -47.94
CA ASN A 27 16.13 -0.35 -46.93
C ASN A 27 15.80 0.64 -45.82
N LYS A 28 14.54 1.10 -45.77
CA LYS A 28 13.93 1.49 -44.52
C LYS A 28 14.15 0.26 -43.64
N VAL A 29 15.23 0.26 -42.87
CA VAL A 29 15.33 -0.54 -41.67
C VAL A 29 14.17 -0.04 -40.87
N ASN A 30 13.05 -0.75 -40.95
CA ASN A 30 12.06 -0.70 -39.88
C ASN A 30 12.88 -1.06 -38.66
N LYS A 31 13.32 -0.04 -37.87
CA LYS A 31 13.73 -0.25 -36.52
C LYS A 31 12.49 -0.86 -35.87
N GLU A 32 12.45 -2.18 -35.75
CA GLU A 32 11.52 -2.82 -34.84
C GLU A 32 11.64 -2.05 -33.57
N ALA A 33 10.53 -1.47 -33.10
CA ALA A 33 10.51 -0.74 -31.85
C ALA A 33 11.01 -1.71 -30.77
N GLN A 34 12.10 -1.37 -30.12
CA GLN A 34 12.69 -2.22 -29.10
C GLN A 34 11.60 -2.54 -28.05
N LYS A 35 11.37 -3.83 -27.82
CA LYS A 35 10.36 -4.31 -26.89
C LYS A 35 10.58 -3.65 -25.51
N GLN A 36 9.52 -3.09 -24.95
CA GLN A 36 9.52 -2.39 -23.68
C GLN A 36 9.31 -3.40 -22.55
N VAL A 37 10.40 -3.94 -22.00
CA VAL A 37 10.37 -4.97 -20.95
C VAL A 37 10.97 -4.41 -19.68
N LEU A 38 10.25 -4.55 -18.57
CA LEU A 38 10.67 -4.16 -17.23
C LEU A 38 10.84 -5.42 -16.36
N ASN A 39 12.00 -5.55 -15.70
CA ASN A 39 12.30 -6.66 -14.79
C ASN A 39 12.41 -6.15 -13.35
N VAL A 40 11.55 -6.64 -12.47
CA VAL A 40 11.47 -6.21 -11.07
C VAL A 40 11.42 -7.41 -10.13
N THR A 41 11.59 -7.18 -8.83
CA THR A 41 11.47 -8.21 -7.80
C THR A 41 10.25 -7.98 -6.93
N VAL A 42 9.75 -9.10 -6.40
CA VAL A 42 8.90 -9.16 -5.20
C VAL A 42 9.51 -10.16 -4.21
N SER A 43 9.24 -10.00 -2.93
CA SER A 43 9.77 -10.88 -1.89
C SER A 43 8.89 -12.10 -1.63
N GLU A 44 7.64 -12.08 -2.05
CA GLU A 44 6.62 -13.05 -1.68
C GLU A 44 5.80 -13.50 -2.88
N GLU A 45 5.30 -14.73 -2.81
CA GLU A 45 4.34 -15.32 -3.73
C GLU A 45 2.99 -14.59 -3.66
N ILE A 46 2.20 -14.66 -4.73
CA ILE A 46 0.81 -14.20 -4.78
C ILE A 46 -0.07 -15.29 -4.15
N PRO A 47 -0.74 -15.02 -3.02
CA PRO A 47 -1.63 -16.03 -2.41
C PRO A 47 -2.90 -16.27 -3.22
N SER A 48 -3.50 -15.22 -3.77
CA SER A 48 -4.72 -15.25 -4.58
C SER A 48 -4.93 -13.92 -5.29
N LEU A 49 -5.56 -13.97 -6.47
CA LEU A 49 -6.04 -12.80 -7.21
C LEU A 49 -7.59 -12.71 -7.21
N ASP A 50 -8.26 -13.38 -6.27
CA ASP A 50 -9.68 -13.16 -6.00
C ASP A 50 -9.86 -11.87 -5.21
N THR A 51 -10.39 -10.82 -5.86
CA THR A 51 -10.55 -9.48 -5.27
C THR A 51 -11.44 -9.47 -4.02
N ALA A 52 -12.34 -10.44 -3.85
CA ALA A 52 -13.16 -10.58 -2.65
C ALA A 52 -12.41 -11.18 -1.45
N LYS A 53 -11.24 -11.81 -1.66
CA LYS A 53 -10.46 -12.52 -0.64
C LYS A 53 -9.07 -11.95 -0.39
N VAL A 54 -8.68 -10.87 -1.11
CA VAL A 54 -7.37 -10.24 -0.99
C VAL A 54 -7.14 -9.63 0.39
N MET A 55 -5.92 -9.83 0.92
CA MET A 55 -5.50 -9.29 2.23
C MET A 55 -4.04 -8.87 2.27
N ASP A 56 -3.29 -9.12 1.21
CA ASP A 56 -1.84 -8.93 1.20
C ASP A 56 -1.40 -7.90 0.15
N GLY A 57 -0.22 -7.33 0.37
CA GLY A 57 0.33 -6.29 -0.48
C GLY A 57 0.74 -6.79 -1.86
N THR A 58 1.21 -8.04 -2.00
CA THR A 58 1.66 -8.61 -3.27
C THR A 58 0.48 -8.82 -4.21
N SER A 59 -0.60 -9.46 -3.73
CA SER A 59 -1.85 -9.60 -4.49
C SER A 59 -2.43 -8.25 -4.89
N SER A 60 -2.53 -7.30 -3.93
CA SER A 60 -3.04 -5.94 -4.18
C SER A 60 -2.24 -5.21 -5.25
N HIS A 61 -0.90 -5.32 -5.21
CA HIS A 61 0.00 -4.74 -6.21
C HIS A 61 -0.27 -5.29 -7.62
N VAL A 62 -0.45 -6.60 -7.76
CA VAL A 62 -0.76 -7.22 -9.06
C VAL A 62 -2.15 -6.81 -9.52
N MET A 63 -3.16 -6.89 -8.65
CA MET A 63 -4.56 -6.57 -8.96
C MET A 63 -4.74 -5.17 -9.52
N GLN A 64 -4.05 -4.17 -8.98
CA GLN A 64 -4.12 -2.77 -9.47
C GLN A 64 -3.55 -2.58 -10.87
N ASN A 65 -2.81 -3.54 -11.40
CA ASN A 65 -2.26 -3.49 -12.75
C ASN A 65 -3.07 -4.31 -13.75
N ILE A 66 -3.78 -5.35 -13.28
CA ILE A 66 -4.56 -6.26 -14.13
C ILE A 66 -6.07 -5.97 -14.10
N PHE A 67 -6.54 -5.20 -13.12
CA PHE A 67 -7.92 -4.74 -13.03
C PHE A 67 -8.00 -3.22 -12.94
N GLU A 68 -9.16 -2.65 -13.26
CA GLU A 68 -9.48 -1.23 -13.07
C GLU A 68 -10.85 -1.08 -12.42
N GLY A 69 -10.92 -0.28 -11.33
CA GLY A 69 -12.14 0.03 -10.61
C GLY A 69 -12.89 1.23 -11.18
N LEU A 70 -13.92 1.69 -10.45
CA LEU A 70 -14.65 2.93 -10.80
C LEU A 70 -13.69 4.12 -10.83
N TYR A 71 -12.81 4.21 -9.86
CA TYR A 71 -11.73 5.19 -9.72
C TYR A 71 -10.39 4.48 -9.56
N VAL A 72 -9.32 5.17 -9.90
CA VAL A 72 -7.92 4.76 -9.68
C VAL A 72 -7.16 5.92 -9.04
N LEU A 73 -5.98 5.65 -8.47
CA LEU A 73 -5.13 6.71 -7.92
C LEU A 73 -4.16 7.21 -8.98
N ASP A 74 -3.93 8.53 -9.02
CA ASP A 74 -2.84 9.12 -9.79
C ASP A 74 -1.51 9.08 -9.00
N ASN A 75 -0.44 9.61 -9.59
CA ASN A 75 0.89 9.65 -8.98
C ASN A 75 1.01 10.55 -7.72
N GLN A 76 -0.07 11.23 -7.32
CA GLN A 76 -0.19 12.01 -6.08
C GLN A 76 -1.19 11.40 -5.10
N ASP A 77 -1.62 10.16 -5.36
CA ASP A 77 -2.65 9.45 -4.60
C ASP A 77 -4.02 10.15 -4.60
N LYS A 78 -4.32 10.91 -5.66
CA LYS A 78 -5.64 11.48 -5.85
C LYS A 78 -6.51 10.54 -6.66
N PRO A 79 -7.78 10.34 -6.27
CA PRO A 79 -8.70 9.53 -7.05
C PRO A 79 -9.04 10.22 -8.38
N VAL A 80 -8.82 9.51 -9.47
CA VAL A 80 -9.15 9.95 -10.84
C VAL A 80 -10.07 8.93 -11.51
N PRO A 81 -10.85 9.33 -12.52
CA PRO A 81 -11.75 8.43 -13.23
C PRO A 81 -11.05 7.21 -13.84
N GLY A 82 -11.54 6.02 -13.51
CA GLY A 82 -11.21 4.74 -14.11
C GLY A 82 -12.33 4.27 -15.06
N VAL A 83 -13.03 3.18 -14.70
CA VAL A 83 -14.21 2.70 -15.44
C VAL A 83 -15.37 3.70 -15.37
N ALA A 84 -15.53 4.43 -14.27
CA ALA A 84 -16.47 5.55 -14.21
C ALA A 84 -15.88 6.80 -14.89
N LYS A 85 -16.67 7.48 -15.74
CA LYS A 85 -16.29 8.76 -16.35
C LYS A 85 -16.62 9.94 -15.43
N SER A 86 -17.72 9.86 -14.71
CA SER A 86 -18.26 10.91 -13.85
C SER A 86 -19.19 10.32 -12.80
N PHE A 87 -19.57 11.13 -11.85
CA PHE A 87 -20.62 10.81 -10.88
C PHE A 87 -21.45 12.03 -10.55
N GLU A 88 -22.65 11.79 -10.08
CA GLU A 88 -23.52 12.75 -9.41
C GLU A 88 -23.61 12.38 -7.93
N LYS A 89 -23.70 13.39 -7.05
CA LYS A 89 -23.80 13.20 -5.62
C LYS A 89 -25.01 13.95 -5.09
N SER A 90 -25.84 13.31 -4.25
CA SER A 90 -26.95 13.97 -3.56
C SER A 90 -26.45 15.04 -2.56
N GLU A 91 -27.31 16.02 -2.24
CA GLU A 91 -26.96 17.09 -1.31
C GLU A 91 -26.59 16.60 0.09
N ASP A 92 -27.22 15.51 0.55
CA ASP A 92 -26.91 14.86 1.82
C ASP A 92 -25.61 14.02 1.78
N GLY A 93 -24.97 13.90 0.60
CA GLY A 93 -23.73 13.16 0.42
C GLY A 93 -23.85 11.64 0.57
N LYS A 94 -25.07 11.09 0.62
CA LYS A 94 -25.29 9.65 0.86
C LYS A 94 -25.60 8.83 -0.39
N ARG A 95 -25.89 9.47 -1.52
CA ARG A 95 -26.17 8.78 -2.78
C ARG A 95 -25.24 9.28 -3.86
N TYR A 96 -24.63 8.34 -4.56
CA TYR A 96 -23.78 8.56 -5.72
C TYR A 96 -24.35 7.80 -6.91
N THR A 97 -24.40 8.46 -8.07
CA THR A 97 -24.74 7.83 -9.34
C THR A 97 -23.53 7.92 -10.27
N PHE A 98 -22.88 6.80 -10.51
CA PHE A 98 -21.69 6.72 -11.37
C PHE A 98 -22.09 6.41 -12.80
N HIS A 99 -21.54 7.17 -13.77
CA HIS A 99 -21.72 6.95 -15.20
C HIS A 99 -20.48 6.26 -15.76
N LEU A 100 -20.64 5.02 -16.19
CA LEU A 100 -19.54 4.18 -16.67
C LEU A 100 -19.21 4.48 -18.14
N ARG A 101 -17.98 4.18 -18.52
CA ARG A 101 -17.54 4.22 -19.93
C ARG A 101 -18.04 2.98 -20.68
N LYS A 102 -18.43 3.20 -21.94
CA LYS A 102 -18.94 2.12 -22.82
C LYS A 102 -17.83 1.35 -23.53
N ASP A 103 -16.61 1.87 -23.48
CA ASP A 103 -15.42 1.32 -24.13
C ASP A 103 -14.53 0.47 -23.20
N ALA A 104 -14.88 0.38 -21.90
CA ALA A 104 -14.25 -0.56 -20.97
C ALA A 104 -14.65 -2.00 -21.30
N LYS A 105 -13.64 -2.87 -21.46
CA LYS A 105 -13.83 -4.28 -21.82
C LYS A 105 -13.01 -5.19 -20.95
N TRP A 106 -13.56 -6.38 -20.72
CA TRP A 106 -12.81 -7.53 -20.25
C TRP A 106 -11.89 -8.07 -21.33
N SER A 107 -10.85 -8.82 -20.96
CA SER A 107 -9.88 -9.41 -21.89
C SER A 107 -10.49 -10.45 -22.84
N ASN A 108 -11.66 -11.00 -22.51
CA ASN A 108 -12.45 -11.86 -23.40
C ASN A 108 -13.29 -11.08 -24.43
N GLY A 109 -13.25 -9.73 -24.39
CA GLY A 109 -13.96 -8.84 -25.32
C GLY A 109 -15.35 -8.38 -24.86
N GLU A 110 -15.89 -8.93 -23.78
CA GLU A 110 -17.17 -8.51 -23.20
C GLU A 110 -17.04 -7.13 -22.54
N SER A 111 -18.17 -6.40 -22.43
CA SER A 111 -18.18 -5.07 -21.81
C SER A 111 -18.11 -5.16 -20.30
N VAL A 112 -17.37 -4.23 -19.67
CA VAL A 112 -17.44 -4.01 -18.23
C VAL A 112 -18.70 -3.17 -17.95
N THR A 113 -19.55 -3.67 -17.06
CA THR A 113 -20.86 -3.09 -16.78
C THR A 113 -21.06 -2.79 -15.30
N ALA A 114 -22.12 -2.05 -14.97
CA ALA A 114 -22.55 -1.80 -13.59
C ALA A 114 -22.93 -3.09 -12.85
N HIS A 115 -23.32 -4.14 -13.59
CA HIS A 115 -23.64 -5.45 -13.02
C HIS A 115 -22.40 -6.14 -12.45
N ASP A 116 -21.22 -5.96 -13.04
CA ASP A 116 -19.95 -6.54 -12.56
C ASP A 116 -19.57 -5.97 -11.18
N PHE A 117 -19.83 -4.68 -10.94
CA PHE A 117 -19.61 -4.04 -9.64
C PHE A 117 -20.65 -4.50 -8.60
N THR A 118 -21.93 -4.55 -8.98
CA THR A 118 -22.96 -5.01 -8.06
C THR A 118 -22.76 -6.45 -7.65
N PHE A 119 -22.38 -7.33 -8.57
CA PHE A 119 -22.05 -8.71 -8.30
C PHE A 119 -20.84 -8.83 -7.37
N SER A 120 -19.74 -8.17 -7.70
CA SER A 120 -18.49 -8.21 -6.92
C SER A 120 -18.72 -7.82 -5.45
N TRP A 121 -19.42 -6.69 -5.21
CA TRP A 121 -19.62 -6.18 -3.86
C TRP A 121 -20.60 -7.04 -3.05
N LYS A 122 -21.67 -7.58 -3.70
CA LYS A 122 -22.59 -8.53 -3.07
C LYS A 122 -21.87 -9.82 -2.69
N ARG A 123 -21.03 -10.35 -3.60
CA ARG A 123 -20.23 -11.55 -3.36
C ARG A 123 -19.26 -11.35 -2.19
N THR A 124 -18.55 -10.22 -2.17
CA THR A 124 -17.61 -9.87 -1.10
C THR A 124 -18.29 -9.83 0.27
N LEU A 125 -19.52 -9.31 0.34
CA LEU A 125 -20.29 -9.18 1.59
C LEU A 125 -21.04 -10.47 1.98
N SER A 126 -21.17 -11.43 1.07
CA SER A 126 -21.81 -12.71 1.41
C SER A 126 -21.03 -13.44 2.52
N PRO A 127 -21.71 -13.92 3.59
CA PRO A 127 -21.07 -14.72 4.63
C PRO A 127 -20.34 -15.95 4.07
N GLU A 128 -20.83 -16.53 2.97
CA GLU A 128 -20.24 -17.69 2.31
C GLU A 128 -18.84 -17.39 1.72
N THR A 129 -18.58 -16.15 1.30
CA THR A 129 -17.28 -15.73 0.78
C THR A 129 -16.23 -15.64 1.89
N ALA A 130 -16.66 -15.40 3.13
CA ALA A 130 -15.81 -15.24 4.31
C ALA A 130 -14.69 -14.22 4.11
N SER A 131 -15.00 -13.12 3.42
CA SER A 131 -14.05 -12.03 3.14
C SER A 131 -13.62 -11.36 4.42
N GLN A 132 -12.33 -11.41 4.74
CA GLN A 132 -11.79 -10.76 5.93
C GLN A 132 -11.68 -9.23 5.77
N TYR A 133 -11.73 -8.73 4.54
CA TYR A 133 -11.67 -7.30 4.21
C TYR A 133 -13.05 -6.69 3.91
N ALA A 134 -14.13 -7.47 4.08
CA ALA A 134 -15.51 -7.03 3.84
C ALA A 134 -15.89 -5.75 4.60
N TYR A 135 -15.28 -5.50 5.75
CA TYR A 135 -15.53 -4.30 6.56
C TYR A 135 -15.23 -2.99 5.82
N MET A 136 -14.39 -3.00 4.81
CA MET A 136 -14.12 -1.83 3.96
C MET A 136 -15.34 -1.40 3.14
N LEU A 137 -16.31 -2.29 2.91
CA LEU A 137 -17.57 -1.98 2.23
C LEU A 137 -18.68 -1.53 3.19
N PHE A 138 -18.48 -1.54 4.53
CA PHE A 138 -19.53 -1.21 5.50
C PHE A 138 -20.02 0.25 5.45
N TYR A 139 -19.38 1.08 4.65
CA TYR A 139 -19.92 2.40 4.30
C TYR A 139 -21.16 2.33 3.40
N ILE A 140 -21.33 1.25 2.63
CA ILE A 140 -22.49 1.03 1.77
C ILE A 140 -23.68 0.60 2.64
N LYS A 141 -24.84 1.16 2.35
CA LYS A 141 -26.08 0.89 3.10
C LYS A 141 -26.36 -0.62 3.18
N ASN A 142 -26.70 -1.09 4.38
CA ASN A 142 -26.96 -2.49 4.74
C ASN A 142 -25.77 -3.46 4.65
N ALA A 143 -24.57 -3.00 4.26
CA ALA A 143 -23.43 -3.88 4.01
C ALA A 143 -23.01 -4.69 5.26
N GLN A 144 -22.98 -4.06 6.44
CA GLN A 144 -22.61 -4.72 7.69
C GLN A 144 -23.60 -5.80 8.09
N GLU A 145 -24.91 -5.55 7.95
CA GLU A 145 -25.95 -6.52 8.30
C GLU A 145 -25.99 -7.69 7.32
N ILE A 146 -25.72 -7.43 6.03
CA ILE A 146 -25.54 -8.49 5.03
C ILE A 146 -24.35 -9.37 5.38
N ASN A 147 -23.22 -8.78 5.75
CA ASN A 147 -22.02 -9.54 6.11
C ASN A 147 -22.20 -10.39 7.37
N LYS A 148 -23.06 -9.95 8.31
CA LYS A 148 -23.48 -10.76 9.47
C LYS A 148 -24.50 -11.85 9.12
N GLY A 149 -25.04 -11.87 7.91
CA GLY A 149 -26.09 -12.80 7.48
C GLY A 149 -27.49 -12.48 8.00
N THR A 150 -27.72 -11.25 8.53
CA THR A 150 -29.04 -10.80 9.03
C THR A 150 -29.92 -10.22 7.93
N LEU A 151 -29.31 -9.78 6.82
CA LEU A 151 -29.99 -9.31 5.61
C LEU A 151 -29.50 -10.06 4.38
N ALA A 152 -30.37 -10.19 3.39
CA ALA A 152 -30.02 -10.78 2.09
C ALA A 152 -29.17 -9.81 1.24
N THR A 153 -28.29 -10.34 0.38
CA THR A 153 -27.36 -9.54 -0.45
C THR A 153 -28.06 -8.61 -1.45
N ASP A 154 -29.30 -8.88 -1.82
CA ASP A 154 -30.11 -8.04 -2.72
C ASP A 154 -30.56 -6.71 -2.07
N GLN A 155 -30.48 -6.62 -0.74
CA GLN A 155 -30.80 -5.42 0.03
C GLN A 155 -29.62 -4.45 0.16
N LEU A 156 -28.44 -4.79 -0.44
CA LEU A 156 -27.28 -3.91 -0.46
C LEU A 156 -27.62 -2.60 -1.15
N GLY A 157 -27.16 -1.48 -0.58
CA GLY A 157 -27.31 -0.13 -1.15
C GLY A 157 -26.51 0.07 -2.44
N VAL A 158 -26.47 -0.92 -3.33
CA VAL A 158 -25.87 -0.81 -4.67
C VAL A 158 -26.80 -1.36 -5.73
N LYS A 159 -26.97 -0.63 -6.85
CA LYS A 159 -27.88 -1.02 -7.92
C LYS A 159 -27.35 -0.61 -9.29
N ALA A 160 -27.31 -1.55 -10.22
CA ALA A 160 -27.21 -1.24 -11.64
C ALA A 160 -28.56 -0.73 -12.13
N LEU A 161 -28.65 0.56 -12.51
CA LEU A 161 -29.86 1.15 -13.07
C LEU A 161 -30.00 0.76 -14.56
N ASP A 162 -28.88 0.64 -15.24
CA ASP A 162 -28.68 0.06 -16.55
C ASP A 162 -27.21 -0.45 -16.64
N ASP A 163 -26.78 -0.95 -17.79
CA ASP A 163 -25.42 -1.50 -17.99
C ASP A 163 -24.30 -0.50 -17.64
N TYR A 164 -24.56 0.81 -17.74
CA TYR A 164 -23.52 1.85 -17.60
C TYR A 164 -23.83 2.89 -16.54
N THR A 165 -24.85 2.64 -15.71
CA THR A 165 -25.25 3.53 -14.61
C THR A 165 -25.35 2.75 -13.31
N LEU A 166 -24.45 3.06 -12.36
CA LEU A 166 -24.37 2.43 -11.04
C LEU A 166 -24.78 3.41 -9.95
N GLU A 167 -25.85 3.11 -9.21
CA GLU A 167 -26.24 3.84 -8.01
C GLU A 167 -25.63 3.17 -6.77
N VAL A 168 -25.04 4.00 -5.89
CA VAL A 168 -24.49 3.59 -4.59
C VAL A 168 -25.12 4.44 -3.50
N GLN A 169 -25.75 3.80 -2.52
CA GLN A 169 -26.28 4.43 -1.32
C GLN A 169 -25.39 4.10 -0.13
N LEU A 170 -25.03 5.12 0.64
CA LEU A 170 -24.19 5.02 1.81
C LEU A 170 -25.02 5.13 3.09
N GLU A 171 -24.56 4.52 4.18
CA GLU A 171 -25.11 4.72 5.51
C GLU A 171 -24.99 6.19 5.95
N GLN A 172 -23.88 6.81 5.59
CA GLN A 172 -23.53 8.19 5.92
C GLN A 172 -22.64 8.80 4.83
N PRO A 173 -22.47 10.13 4.80
CA PRO A 173 -21.51 10.76 3.91
C PRO A 173 -20.07 10.28 4.21
N VAL A 174 -19.31 9.97 3.15
CA VAL A 174 -17.93 9.48 3.25
C VAL A 174 -17.04 10.39 2.40
N PRO A 175 -16.25 11.31 3.00
CA PRO A 175 -15.41 12.26 2.24
C PRO A 175 -14.36 11.58 1.35
N TYR A 176 -13.86 10.43 1.77
CA TYR A 176 -12.83 9.64 1.10
C TYR A 176 -13.38 8.49 0.25
N LEU A 177 -14.68 8.49 -0.09
CA LEU A 177 -15.31 7.41 -0.87
C LEU A 177 -14.56 7.10 -2.16
N LEU A 178 -14.18 8.14 -2.93
CA LEU A 178 -13.52 7.92 -4.22
C LEU A 178 -12.13 7.25 -4.06
N GLN A 179 -11.47 7.44 -2.92
CA GLN A 179 -10.22 6.73 -2.61
C GLN A 179 -10.49 5.26 -2.28
N LEU A 180 -11.57 4.97 -1.52
CA LEU A 180 -12.00 3.59 -1.25
C LEU A 180 -12.32 2.84 -2.54
N LEU A 181 -12.98 3.49 -3.51
CA LEU A 181 -13.33 2.90 -4.80
C LEU A 181 -12.12 2.56 -5.69
N ALA A 182 -10.92 3.00 -5.32
CA ALA A 182 -9.67 2.61 -5.96
C ALA A 182 -9.01 1.38 -5.31
N LEU A 183 -9.54 0.87 -4.19
CA LEU A 183 -8.98 -0.29 -3.49
C LEU A 183 -9.36 -1.60 -4.19
N PRO A 184 -8.50 -2.64 -4.12
CA PRO A 184 -8.76 -3.94 -4.76
C PRO A 184 -10.11 -4.57 -4.40
N ILE A 185 -10.59 -4.40 -3.17
CA ILE A 185 -11.85 -4.96 -2.69
C ILE A 185 -13.09 -4.38 -3.39
N TYR A 186 -12.97 -3.21 -4.05
CA TYR A 186 -14.03 -2.56 -4.80
C TYR A 186 -13.97 -2.83 -6.31
N LEU A 187 -12.99 -3.62 -6.79
CA LEU A 187 -12.84 -3.97 -8.19
C LEU A 187 -14.02 -4.79 -8.73
N PRO A 188 -14.36 -4.67 -10.02
CA PRO A 188 -15.45 -5.44 -10.61
C PRO A 188 -15.08 -6.92 -10.75
N GLN A 189 -16.09 -7.78 -10.78
CA GLN A 189 -15.98 -9.21 -11.08
C GLN A 189 -17.05 -9.61 -12.10
N HIS A 190 -16.66 -10.37 -13.12
CA HIS A 190 -17.57 -10.86 -14.14
C HIS A 190 -18.35 -12.07 -13.64
N GLU A 191 -19.64 -11.93 -13.40
CA GLU A 191 -20.47 -12.91 -12.69
C GLU A 191 -20.42 -14.32 -13.29
N SER A 192 -20.66 -14.45 -14.61
CA SER A 192 -20.70 -15.75 -15.26
C SER A 192 -19.34 -16.45 -15.21
N PHE A 193 -18.25 -15.69 -15.40
CA PHE A 193 -16.90 -16.23 -15.34
C PHE A 193 -16.51 -16.68 -13.91
N VAL A 194 -16.81 -15.88 -12.90
CA VAL A 194 -16.57 -16.27 -11.49
C VAL A 194 -17.34 -17.54 -11.13
N LYS A 195 -18.61 -17.65 -11.53
CA LYS A 195 -19.42 -18.83 -11.30
C LYS A 195 -18.89 -20.08 -12.02
N GLU A 196 -18.40 -19.92 -13.26
CA GLU A 196 -17.79 -21.00 -14.03
C GLU A 196 -16.50 -21.51 -13.38
N GLN A 197 -15.64 -20.58 -12.90
CA GLN A 197 -14.38 -20.97 -12.26
C GLN A 197 -14.57 -21.56 -10.86
N GLY A 198 -15.58 -21.12 -10.12
CA GLY A 198 -15.83 -21.56 -8.75
C GLY A 198 -14.62 -21.34 -7.85
N ASP A 199 -14.17 -22.37 -7.13
CA ASP A 199 -13.04 -22.31 -6.18
C ASP A 199 -11.68 -22.06 -6.86
N ARG A 200 -11.59 -22.22 -8.18
CA ARG A 200 -10.36 -21.95 -8.93
C ARG A 200 -10.17 -20.47 -9.27
N TYR A 201 -11.21 -19.64 -9.11
CA TYR A 201 -11.14 -18.22 -9.45
C TYR A 201 -10.00 -17.51 -8.71
N GLY A 202 -9.11 -16.85 -9.48
CA GLY A 202 -7.98 -16.09 -8.94
C GLY A 202 -6.74 -16.91 -8.57
N LEU A 203 -6.68 -18.20 -8.92
CA LEU A 203 -5.55 -19.08 -8.56
C LEU A 203 -4.56 -19.33 -9.71
N GLU A 204 -4.96 -19.09 -10.97
CA GLU A 204 -4.14 -19.27 -12.15
C GLU A 204 -4.48 -18.20 -13.21
N PRO A 205 -3.60 -17.93 -14.18
CA PRO A 205 -3.87 -16.96 -15.25
C PRO A 205 -5.15 -17.25 -16.03
N ASP A 206 -5.41 -18.52 -16.36
CA ASP A 206 -6.59 -18.95 -17.11
C ASP A 206 -7.89 -18.94 -16.28
N ASN A 207 -7.77 -18.75 -14.95
CA ASN A 207 -8.92 -18.63 -14.05
C ASN A 207 -9.30 -17.17 -13.79
N LEU A 208 -8.87 -16.25 -14.63
CA LEU A 208 -9.14 -14.82 -14.57
C LEU A 208 -9.44 -14.24 -15.96
N ILE A 209 -10.25 -13.21 -15.99
CA ILE A 209 -10.34 -12.25 -17.10
C ILE A 209 -10.06 -10.85 -16.55
N TYR A 210 -9.48 -9.99 -17.36
CA TYR A 210 -8.81 -8.77 -16.96
C TYR A 210 -9.46 -7.55 -17.58
N ASN A 211 -9.56 -6.44 -16.87
CA ASN A 211 -10.05 -5.17 -17.42
C ASN A 211 -9.06 -4.00 -17.19
N GLY A 212 -7.88 -4.27 -16.67
CA GLY A 212 -6.82 -3.30 -16.43
C GLY A 212 -5.82 -3.15 -17.55
N ALA A 213 -4.75 -2.39 -17.29
CA ALA A 213 -3.70 -2.06 -18.26
C ALA A 213 -2.90 -3.28 -18.74
N PHE A 214 -2.82 -4.32 -17.93
CA PHE A 214 -2.08 -5.56 -18.19
C PHE A 214 -2.97 -6.79 -17.96
N VAL A 215 -2.51 -7.94 -18.45
CA VAL A 215 -3.02 -9.28 -18.18
C VAL A 215 -1.92 -10.11 -17.54
N LEU A 216 -2.25 -11.05 -16.68
CA LEU A 216 -1.31 -12.04 -16.15
C LEU A 216 -1.14 -13.12 -17.21
N GLU A 217 0.01 -13.13 -17.88
CA GLU A 217 0.30 -14.06 -19.00
C GLU A 217 0.89 -15.38 -18.52
N LYS A 218 1.75 -15.30 -17.49
CA LYS A 218 2.43 -16.47 -16.90
C LYS A 218 2.49 -16.33 -15.40
N TRP A 219 2.35 -17.48 -14.72
CA TRP A 219 2.54 -17.57 -13.28
C TRP A 219 3.20 -18.90 -12.94
N LYS A 220 4.47 -18.84 -12.58
CA LYS A 220 5.26 -19.97 -12.14
C LYS A 220 5.50 -19.83 -10.64
N HIS A 221 4.66 -20.50 -9.88
CA HIS A 221 4.61 -20.38 -8.43
C HIS A 221 5.98 -20.47 -7.77
N GLU A 222 6.20 -19.64 -6.74
CA GLU A 222 7.43 -19.52 -5.96
C GLU A 222 8.68 -19.10 -6.76
N GLN A 223 8.54 -18.70 -8.04
CA GLN A 223 9.65 -18.33 -8.90
C GLN A 223 9.48 -16.98 -9.60
N GLU A 224 8.46 -16.86 -10.45
CA GLU A 224 8.24 -15.68 -11.27
C GLU A 224 6.81 -15.61 -11.82
N PHE A 225 6.37 -14.40 -12.13
CA PHE A 225 5.16 -14.17 -12.90
C PHE A 225 5.35 -13.02 -13.89
N GLN A 226 4.56 -13.00 -14.95
CA GLN A 226 4.68 -12.04 -16.02
C GLN A 226 3.35 -11.36 -16.31
N LEU A 227 3.37 -10.03 -16.32
CA LEU A 227 2.29 -9.21 -16.85
C LEU A 227 2.62 -8.80 -18.28
N LYS A 228 1.60 -8.83 -19.15
CA LYS A 228 1.67 -8.40 -20.55
C LYS A 228 0.64 -7.33 -20.81
N LYS A 229 0.96 -6.39 -21.68
CA LYS A 229 0.05 -5.32 -22.10
C LYS A 229 -1.30 -5.90 -22.54
N ASN A 230 -2.38 -5.31 -22.03
CA ASN A 230 -3.75 -5.71 -22.38
C ASN A 230 -4.24 -4.96 -23.63
N ASP A 231 -4.41 -5.68 -24.74
CA ASP A 231 -4.84 -5.10 -26.02
C ASP A 231 -6.33 -4.67 -26.02
N THR A 232 -7.12 -5.17 -25.09
CA THR A 232 -8.55 -4.80 -24.94
C THR A 232 -8.76 -3.62 -24.01
N TYR A 233 -7.73 -3.19 -23.26
CA TYR A 233 -7.83 -2.09 -22.32
C TYR A 233 -8.20 -0.77 -23.01
N TRP A 234 -9.19 -0.06 -22.49
CA TRP A 234 -9.72 1.16 -23.11
C TRP A 234 -8.66 2.27 -23.28
N ASP A 235 -7.71 2.38 -22.34
CA ASP A 235 -6.65 3.42 -22.35
C ASP A 235 -5.27 2.85 -22.75
N LYS A 236 -5.27 1.75 -23.52
CA LYS A 236 -4.04 1.06 -23.98
C LYS A 236 -3.04 1.97 -24.69
N GLY A 237 -3.48 3.10 -25.24
CA GLY A 237 -2.60 4.07 -25.89
C GLY A 237 -1.60 4.73 -24.93
N LYS A 238 -1.90 4.77 -23.63
CA LYS A 238 -1.00 5.27 -22.60
C LYS A 238 -0.03 4.21 -22.08
N VAL A 239 -0.34 2.93 -22.24
CA VAL A 239 0.50 1.82 -21.79
C VAL A 239 1.64 1.62 -22.76
N LYS A 240 2.88 1.88 -22.32
CA LYS A 240 4.09 1.80 -23.16
C LYS A 240 4.86 0.50 -22.97
N LEU A 241 4.85 -0.06 -21.76
CA LEU A 241 5.48 -1.36 -21.49
C LEU A 241 4.73 -2.47 -22.24
N ASP A 242 5.46 -3.36 -22.88
CA ASP A 242 4.93 -4.59 -23.48
C ASP A 242 4.82 -5.70 -22.44
N GLU A 243 5.81 -5.78 -21.54
CA GLU A 243 5.91 -6.83 -20.53
C GLU A 243 6.52 -6.31 -19.22
N ILE A 244 6.10 -6.92 -18.11
CA ILE A 244 6.69 -6.75 -16.78
C ILE A 244 6.97 -8.15 -16.22
N ASN A 245 8.23 -8.45 -15.96
CA ASN A 245 8.65 -9.70 -15.35
C ASN A 245 8.89 -9.47 -13.86
N PHE A 246 8.20 -10.22 -13.04
CA PHE A 246 8.38 -10.21 -11.59
C PHE A 246 9.13 -11.48 -11.18
N HIS A 247 10.28 -11.32 -10.54
CA HIS A 247 11.08 -12.40 -9.99
C HIS A 247 10.89 -12.44 -8.48
N ILE A 248 10.57 -13.63 -7.93
CA ILE A 248 10.42 -13.82 -6.48
C ILE A 248 11.82 -14.01 -5.90
N VAL A 249 12.36 -12.97 -5.27
CA VAL A 249 13.72 -12.97 -4.69
C VAL A 249 13.63 -12.53 -3.22
N LYS A 250 13.78 -13.48 -2.30
CA LYS A 250 13.64 -13.26 -0.85
C LYS A 250 14.89 -12.63 -0.21
N ASP A 251 16.05 -12.84 -0.80
CA ASP A 251 17.35 -12.36 -0.29
C ASP A 251 17.81 -11.08 -1.00
N THR A 252 18.03 -10.01 -0.23
CA THR A 252 18.41 -8.69 -0.77
C THR A 252 19.76 -8.72 -1.48
N MET A 253 20.75 -9.49 -0.99
CA MET A 253 22.06 -9.60 -1.63
C MET A 253 21.94 -10.22 -3.02
N THR A 254 21.15 -11.29 -3.15
CA THR A 254 20.84 -11.94 -4.44
C THR A 254 20.17 -10.96 -5.39
N ALA A 255 19.18 -10.20 -4.92
CA ALA A 255 18.48 -9.21 -5.72
C ALA A 255 19.44 -8.09 -6.21
N VAL A 256 20.33 -7.60 -5.35
CA VAL A 256 21.35 -6.61 -5.70
C VAL A 256 22.34 -7.16 -6.75
N ASN A 257 22.79 -8.42 -6.61
CA ASN A 257 23.68 -9.04 -7.60
C ASN A 257 22.99 -9.18 -8.99
N LEU A 258 21.70 -9.53 -9.02
CA LEU A 258 20.91 -9.59 -10.25
C LEU A 258 20.73 -8.20 -10.88
N TYR A 259 20.58 -7.16 -10.05
CA TYR A 259 20.55 -5.77 -10.53
C TYR A 259 21.89 -5.34 -11.14
N GLU A 260 23.02 -5.64 -10.48
CA GLU A 260 24.36 -5.29 -10.96
C GLU A 260 24.72 -6.02 -12.25
N SER A 261 24.27 -7.27 -12.40
CA SER A 261 24.43 -8.02 -13.65
C SER A 261 23.54 -7.55 -14.80
N GLY A 262 22.58 -6.63 -14.53
CA GLY A 262 21.64 -6.13 -15.51
C GLY A 262 20.45 -7.05 -15.76
N SER A 263 20.24 -8.06 -14.92
CA SER A 263 19.08 -8.98 -15.01
C SER A 263 17.81 -8.35 -14.42
N LEU A 264 17.95 -7.38 -13.52
CA LEU A 264 16.86 -6.63 -12.91
C LEU A 264 17.03 -5.13 -13.15
N ASP A 265 15.92 -4.44 -13.32
CA ASP A 265 15.87 -3.01 -13.60
C ASP A 265 15.57 -2.18 -12.35
N ARG A 266 14.91 -2.79 -11.35
CA ARG A 266 14.57 -2.17 -10.06
C ARG A 266 14.53 -3.21 -8.95
N VAL A 267 15.13 -2.86 -7.79
CA VAL A 267 15.26 -3.74 -6.62
C VAL A 267 15.09 -2.93 -5.34
N PRO A 268 14.22 -3.32 -4.41
CA PRO A 268 14.22 -2.77 -3.05
C PRO A 268 15.51 -3.19 -2.33
N ILE A 269 16.07 -2.27 -1.54
CA ILE A 269 17.26 -2.51 -0.72
C ILE A 269 17.00 -2.17 0.74
N ASN A 270 17.70 -2.85 1.63
CA ASN A 270 17.68 -2.55 3.06
C ASN A 270 18.78 -1.54 3.44
N SER A 271 18.81 -1.10 4.70
CA SER A 271 19.75 -0.11 5.22
C SER A 271 21.22 -0.49 5.03
N MET A 272 21.57 -1.79 4.97
CA MET A 272 22.94 -2.24 4.75
C MET A 272 23.50 -1.88 3.38
N PHE A 273 22.64 -1.76 2.38
CA PHE A 273 23.05 -1.43 1.02
C PHE A 273 22.94 0.07 0.70
N VAL A 274 22.21 0.86 1.48
CA VAL A 274 22.02 2.29 1.20
C VAL A 274 23.36 3.02 1.14
N ASP A 275 24.27 2.76 2.07
CA ASP A 275 25.58 3.42 2.09
C ASP A 275 26.44 3.08 0.86
N ARG A 276 26.29 1.88 0.30
CA ARG A 276 26.97 1.46 -0.94
C ARG A 276 26.53 2.27 -2.16
N TYR A 277 25.27 2.73 -2.17
CA TYR A 277 24.68 3.45 -3.29
C TYR A 277 24.43 4.95 -3.01
N LYS A 278 24.88 5.48 -1.86
CA LYS A 278 24.55 6.87 -1.43
C LYS A 278 24.89 7.96 -2.45
N ASP A 279 25.96 7.77 -3.23
CA ASP A 279 26.40 8.72 -4.26
C ASP A 279 25.94 8.30 -5.68
N ASN A 280 25.14 7.23 -5.78
CA ASN A 280 24.63 6.74 -7.06
C ASN A 280 23.25 7.33 -7.36
N LYS A 281 23.08 7.89 -8.56
CA LYS A 281 21.80 8.47 -9.04
C LYS A 281 20.67 7.43 -9.13
N GLU A 282 21.00 6.15 -9.17
CA GLU A 282 20.06 5.04 -9.19
C GLU A 282 19.45 4.76 -7.81
N LEU A 283 20.00 5.33 -6.71
CA LEU A 283 19.41 5.23 -5.37
C LEU A 283 18.22 6.18 -5.22
N HIS A 284 17.11 5.63 -4.80
CA HIS A 284 15.91 6.35 -4.44
C HIS A 284 15.49 6.00 -3.02
N MET A 285 15.12 7.02 -2.26
CA MET A 285 14.57 6.87 -0.92
C MET A 285 13.30 7.71 -0.79
N ALA A 286 12.31 7.19 -0.09
CA ALA A 286 11.06 7.89 0.15
C ALA A 286 10.54 7.57 1.56
N SER A 287 9.96 8.57 2.22
CA SER A 287 9.11 8.34 3.40
C SER A 287 7.77 7.78 2.98
N GLU A 288 7.18 6.95 3.83
CA GLU A 288 5.90 6.31 3.63
C GLU A 288 4.88 6.77 4.67
N SER A 289 3.60 6.51 4.39
CA SER A 289 2.52 6.86 5.31
C SER A 289 2.37 5.87 6.47
N ALA A 290 2.94 4.66 6.38
CA ALA A 290 2.89 3.70 7.46
C ALA A 290 3.69 4.17 8.67
N ILE A 291 3.18 3.87 9.87
CA ILE A 291 3.80 4.25 11.15
C ILE A 291 4.15 3.01 11.97
N ALA A 292 5.38 2.99 12.49
CA ALA A 292 5.80 2.06 13.52
C ALA A 292 5.56 2.68 14.89
N MET A 293 4.97 1.91 15.80
CA MET A 293 4.63 2.36 17.15
C MET A 293 4.72 1.23 18.16
N LEU A 294 4.92 1.58 19.42
CA LEU A 294 4.73 0.66 20.54
C LEU A 294 3.28 0.72 21.00
N ARG A 295 2.70 -0.43 21.19
CA ARG A 295 1.41 -0.67 21.87
C ARG A 295 1.65 -1.05 23.31
N PHE A 296 0.89 -0.50 24.22
CA PHE A 296 0.93 -0.81 25.65
C PHE A 296 -0.34 -1.56 26.04
N ASN A 297 -0.21 -2.75 26.60
CA ASN A 297 -1.37 -3.50 27.10
C ASN A 297 -1.78 -2.95 28.48
N GLU A 298 -2.87 -2.19 28.52
CA GLU A 298 -3.37 -1.56 29.75
C GLU A 298 -3.99 -2.56 30.75
N ALA A 299 -4.16 -3.83 30.38
CA ALA A 299 -4.50 -4.89 31.33
C ALA A 299 -3.32 -5.26 32.24
N ASN A 300 -2.07 -4.95 31.84
CA ASN A 300 -0.91 -5.07 32.72
C ASN A 300 -0.94 -3.95 33.77
N PRO A 301 -0.88 -4.26 35.09
CA PRO A 301 -0.99 -3.27 36.17
C PRO A 301 0.00 -2.12 36.10
N PHE A 302 1.22 -2.35 35.59
CA PHE A 302 2.24 -1.31 35.43
C PHE A 302 1.91 -0.41 34.25
N LEU A 303 1.46 -1.01 33.14
CA LEU A 303 1.10 -0.30 31.91
C LEU A 303 -0.30 0.35 31.99
N ALA A 304 -1.13 0.01 32.97
CA ALA A 304 -2.33 0.77 33.32
C ALA A 304 -1.99 2.19 33.83
N ASN A 305 -0.80 2.37 34.43
CA ASN A 305 -0.36 3.68 34.91
C ASN A 305 0.08 4.58 33.72
N LYS A 306 -0.64 5.69 33.52
CA LYS A 306 -0.37 6.66 32.45
C LYS A 306 1.05 7.22 32.49
N LYS A 307 1.59 7.54 33.67
CA LYS A 307 2.95 8.09 33.83
C LYS A 307 4.02 7.08 33.42
N PHE A 308 3.78 5.80 33.69
CA PHE A 308 4.65 4.70 33.25
C PHE A 308 4.74 4.67 31.72
N ARG A 309 3.61 4.69 31.01
CA ARG A 309 3.57 4.70 29.54
C ARG A 309 4.20 5.98 28.96
N GLN A 310 3.87 7.14 29.54
CA GLN A 310 4.45 8.42 29.12
C GLN A 310 5.96 8.45 29.28
N SER A 311 6.51 7.87 30.36
CA SER A 311 7.95 7.81 30.57
C SER A 311 8.66 7.02 29.47
N ILE A 312 8.10 5.89 29.07
CA ILE A 312 8.62 5.08 27.94
C ILE A 312 8.56 5.88 26.64
N SER A 313 7.41 6.48 26.32
CA SER A 313 7.22 7.23 25.07
C SER A 313 8.21 8.40 24.93
N LEU A 314 8.44 9.14 26.02
CA LEU A 314 9.31 10.32 26.03
C LEU A 314 10.82 9.98 26.15
N ALA A 315 11.18 8.79 26.63
CA ALA A 315 12.57 8.38 26.78
C ALA A 315 13.23 7.94 25.46
N LEU A 316 12.44 7.60 24.42
CA LEU A 316 12.94 7.07 23.16
C LEU A 316 13.47 8.19 22.25
N ASN A 317 14.79 8.16 21.98
CA ASN A 317 15.43 9.08 21.03
C ASN A 317 15.17 8.66 19.58
N LYS A 318 14.01 9.06 19.06
CA LYS A 318 13.53 8.70 17.71
C LYS A 318 14.43 9.26 16.59
N GLU A 319 14.97 10.47 16.76
CA GLU A 319 15.86 11.08 15.76
C GLU A 319 17.18 10.32 15.66
N GLY A 320 17.80 10.01 16.80
CA GLY A 320 19.00 9.18 16.85
C GLY A 320 18.77 7.79 16.26
N PHE A 321 17.63 7.17 16.57
CA PHE A 321 17.23 5.88 16.02
C PHE A 321 17.11 5.90 14.49
N VAL A 322 16.33 6.83 13.94
CA VAL A 322 16.06 6.89 12.50
C VAL A 322 17.32 7.23 11.71
N SER A 323 18.07 8.26 12.15
CA SER A 323 19.24 8.74 11.41
C SER A 323 20.40 7.75 11.35
N HIS A 324 20.63 7.00 12.44
CA HIS A 324 21.78 6.09 12.52
C HIS A 324 21.44 4.63 12.24
N PHE A 325 20.16 4.25 12.38
CA PHE A 325 19.78 2.85 12.33
C PHE A 325 18.90 2.48 11.12
N MET A 326 17.94 3.33 10.74
CA MET A 326 17.03 3.00 9.66
C MET A 326 17.63 3.33 8.28
N ASN A 327 18.19 4.51 8.10
CA ASN A 327 18.89 4.97 6.89
C ASN A 327 18.23 4.51 5.56
N ASN A 328 16.89 4.56 5.50
CA ASN A 328 16.12 4.05 4.35
C ASN A 328 14.99 4.99 3.91
N GLY A 329 15.06 6.27 4.30
CA GLY A 329 13.99 7.25 4.05
C GLY A 329 12.93 7.33 5.14
N ALA A 330 13.00 6.51 6.20
CA ALA A 330 12.15 6.65 7.37
C ALA A 330 12.36 8.02 8.03
N VAL A 331 11.33 8.54 8.69
CA VAL A 331 11.38 9.83 9.41
C VAL A 331 10.87 9.65 10.84
N PRO A 332 11.47 10.36 11.83
CA PRO A 332 10.98 10.31 13.22
C PRO A 332 9.52 10.74 13.29
N ALA A 333 8.70 9.99 14.02
CA ALA A 333 7.30 10.33 14.17
C ALA A 333 7.13 11.56 15.08
N GLN A 334 6.54 12.61 14.54
CA GLN A 334 6.13 13.83 15.27
C GLN A 334 4.68 13.74 15.79
N GLY A 335 3.98 12.69 15.43
CA GLY A 335 2.61 12.34 15.77
C GLY A 335 2.23 11.06 15.05
N LEU A 336 0.96 10.68 15.07
CA LEU A 336 0.43 9.53 14.33
C LEU A 336 0.33 9.79 12.83
N ILE A 337 -0.22 10.95 12.48
CA ILE A 337 -0.45 11.33 11.08
C ILE A 337 0.83 11.96 10.51
N PRO A 338 1.38 11.47 9.38
CA PRO A 338 2.57 12.04 8.75
C PRO A 338 2.28 13.37 8.05
N ILE A 339 3.35 14.02 7.54
CA ILE A 339 3.26 15.14 6.59
C ILE A 339 2.63 14.62 5.29
N GLY A 340 1.88 15.48 4.59
CA GLY A 340 1.24 15.15 3.32
C GLY A 340 -0.29 14.95 3.40
N TYR A 341 -0.85 14.94 4.62
CA TYR A 341 -2.30 14.92 4.82
C TYR A 341 -2.83 16.35 4.86
N THR A 342 -3.40 16.80 3.76
CA THR A 342 -3.85 18.18 3.56
C THR A 342 -5.36 18.31 3.65
N ASN A 343 -5.81 19.36 4.32
CA ASN A 343 -7.23 19.73 4.35
C ASN A 343 -7.65 20.25 2.96
N GLU A 344 -8.65 19.65 2.37
CA GLU A 344 -9.12 20.00 1.01
C GLU A 344 -9.67 21.45 0.91
N THR A 345 -10.21 21.99 2.01
CA THR A 345 -10.82 23.32 2.01
C THR A 345 -9.79 24.44 2.02
N ASN A 346 -8.67 24.29 2.74
CA ASN A 346 -7.69 25.38 2.96
C ASN A 346 -6.25 25.00 2.57
N GLY A 347 -6.00 23.77 2.11
CA GLY A 347 -4.70 23.28 1.68
C GLY A 347 -3.66 23.10 2.81
N LYS A 348 -4.08 23.23 4.07
CA LYS A 348 -3.16 23.13 5.22
C LYS A 348 -2.87 21.67 5.56
N ASP A 349 -1.62 21.40 5.89
CA ASP A 349 -1.13 20.08 6.27
C ASP A 349 -1.42 19.79 7.75
N PHE A 350 -1.94 18.59 8.02
CA PHE A 350 -2.34 18.15 9.37
C PHE A 350 -1.18 18.21 10.36
N ARG A 351 -0.03 17.64 9.99
CA ARG A 351 1.13 17.58 10.88
C ARG A 351 1.71 18.95 11.14
N LYS A 352 1.77 19.81 10.11
CA LYS A 352 2.28 21.19 10.26
C LYS A 352 1.39 22.03 11.17
N GLU A 353 0.07 21.87 11.12
CA GLU A 353 -0.85 22.57 12.03
C GLU A 353 -0.83 21.99 13.45
N ASN A 354 -0.78 20.65 13.60
CA ASN A 354 -0.81 20.00 14.92
C ASN A 354 0.56 19.99 15.62
N GLY A 355 1.64 20.24 14.87
CA GLY A 355 3.02 20.35 15.40
C GLY A 355 3.62 19.00 15.82
N ASN A 356 4.76 19.06 16.51
CA ASN A 356 5.39 17.88 17.11
C ASN A 356 4.78 17.62 18.48
N ILE A 357 3.92 16.61 18.59
CA ILE A 357 3.23 16.20 19.82
C ILE A 357 3.70 14.83 20.35
N ALA A 358 4.69 14.22 19.67
CA ALA A 358 5.30 12.96 20.06
C ALA A 358 6.82 13.11 20.32
N GLY A 359 7.22 14.25 20.88
CA GLY A 359 8.63 14.62 21.04
C GLY A 359 9.39 13.76 22.06
N TYR A 360 10.73 13.80 21.95
CA TYR A 360 11.65 13.24 22.92
C TYR A 360 11.90 14.26 24.05
N ASP A 361 11.73 13.85 25.31
CA ASP A 361 12.02 14.66 26.50
C ASP A 361 12.50 13.76 27.64
N LEU A 362 13.80 13.54 27.69
CA LEU A 362 14.40 12.65 28.67
C LEU A 362 14.26 13.14 30.11
N GLN A 363 14.26 14.44 30.34
CA GLN A 363 14.14 14.99 31.70
C GLN A 363 12.72 14.74 32.24
N LYS A 364 11.72 15.03 31.42
CA LYS A 364 10.33 14.74 31.75
C LYS A 364 10.07 13.24 31.88
N ALA A 365 10.67 12.42 30.99
CA ALA A 365 10.57 10.97 31.06
C ALA A 365 11.05 10.43 32.40
N LYS A 366 12.26 10.83 32.85
CA LYS A 366 12.83 10.41 34.14
C LYS A 366 11.96 10.83 35.32
N LYS A 367 11.44 12.05 35.29
CA LYS A 367 10.54 12.51 36.35
C LYS A 367 9.26 11.68 36.42
N LEU A 368 8.62 11.45 35.28
CA LEU A 368 7.40 10.63 35.20
C LEU A 368 7.67 9.18 35.62
N TRP A 369 8.85 8.65 35.31
CA TRP A 369 9.28 7.32 35.73
C TRP A 369 9.36 7.19 37.24
N GLU A 370 10.02 8.14 37.92
CA GLU A 370 10.11 8.14 39.37
C GLU A 370 8.72 8.34 40.03
N ASP A 371 7.88 9.21 39.47
CA ASP A 371 6.51 9.40 39.94
C ASP A 371 5.69 8.11 39.76
N ALA A 372 5.83 7.40 38.63
CA ALA A 372 5.13 6.14 38.39
C ALA A 372 5.57 5.03 39.36
N LYS A 373 6.90 4.87 39.59
CA LYS A 373 7.42 3.93 40.57
C LYS A 373 6.85 4.17 41.97
N LYS A 374 6.75 5.44 42.36
CA LYS A 374 6.19 5.84 43.65
C LYS A 374 4.71 5.50 43.79
N GLU A 375 3.93 5.78 42.74
CA GLU A 375 2.49 5.47 42.72
C GLU A 375 2.24 3.96 42.75
N LEU A 376 3.07 3.19 42.08
CA LEU A 376 2.97 1.74 41.97
C LEU A 376 3.62 0.98 43.16
N GLY A 377 4.40 1.68 44.01
CA GLY A 377 5.12 1.06 45.11
C GLY A 377 6.23 0.09 44.67
N ILE A 378 6.90 0.38 43.54
CA ILE A 378 7.93 -0.50 42.95
C ILE A 378 9.27 0.22 42.83
N GLU A 379 10.37 -0.54 42.90
CA GLU A 379 11.71 -0.04 42.60
C GLU A 379 12.21 -0.60 41.24
N ASN A 380 11.93 -1.87 40.99
CA ASN A 380 12.30 -2.55 39.78
C ASN A 380 11.08 -3.21 39.15
N VAL A 381 11.09 -3.28 37.81
CA VAL A 381 10.01 -3.91 37.04
C VAL A 381 10.58 -4.55 35.77
N THR A 382 10.03 -5.68 35.40
CA THR A 382 10.32 -6.34 34.12
C THR A 382 9.07 -6.30 33.26
N VAL A 383 9.22 -5.89 31.98
CA VAL A 383 8.18 -5.91 30.98
C VAL A 383 8.58 -6.75 29.78
N GLU A 384 7.65 -7.51 29.23
CA GLU A 384 7.84 -8.29 28.01
C GLU A 384 7.64 -7.40 26.77
N PHE A 385 8.60 -7.41 25.85
CA PHE A 385 8.49 -6.69 24.57
C PHE A 385 8.33 -7.70 23.43
N LEU A 386 7.11 -7.84 22.95
CA LEU A 386 6.71 -8.73 21.87
C LEU A 386 7.06 -8.13 20.50
N THR A 387 7.80 -8.89 19.70
CA THR A 387 8.15 -8.54 18.31
C THR A 387 8.16 -9.80 17.43
N PHE A 388 8.35 -9.64 16.12
CA PHE A 388 8.34 -10.77 15.18
C PHE A 388 9.75 -11.22 14.77
N GLU A 389 9.87 -12.46 14.29
CA GLU A 389 11.11 -13.10 13.89
C GLU A 389 11.62 -12.60 12.54
N GLN A 390 12.15 -11.38 12.54
CA GLN A 390 12.91 -10.83 11.41
C GLN A 390 14.15 -10.12 11.96
N ASP A 391 15.27 -10.22 11.28
CA ASP A 391 16.54 -9.62 11.73
C ASP A 391 16.42 -8.13 12.02
N ASN A 392 15.71 -7.40 11.17
CA ASN A 392 15.49 -5.97 11.37
C ASN A 392 14.63 -5.69 12.62
N ALA A 393 13.57 -6.47 12.85
CA ALA A 393 12.70 -6.32 14.02
C ALA A 393 13.45 -6.62 15.32
N LYS A 394 14.32 -7.63 15.31
CA LYS A 394 15.20 -7.94 16.44
C LYS A 394 16.12 -6.78 16.78
N ARG A 395 16.83 -6.25 15.78
CA ARG A 395 17.76 -5.12 15.97
C ARG A 395 17.05 -3.87 16.50
N ILE A 396 15.85 -3.60 15.99
CA ILE A 396 14.98 -2.49 16.49
C ILE A 396 14.64 -2.73 17.96
N ALA A 397 14.22 -3.94 18.32
CA ALA A 397 13.84 -4.28 19.69
C ALA A 397 15.04 -4.18 20.65
N GLU A 398 16.22 -4.62 20.24
CA GLU A 398 17.47 -4.50 21.01
C GLU A 398 17.87 -3.03 21.24
N TYR A 399 17.71 -2.18 20.22
CA TYR A 399 17.95 -0.75 20.35
C TYR A 399 16.97 -0.11 21.37
N ILE A 400 15.68 -0.36 21.21
CA ILE A 400 14.64 0.17 22.11
C ILE A 400 14.89 -0.29 23.55
N LYS A 401 15.16 -1.58 23.75
CA LYS A 401 15.55 -2.14 25.06
C LYS A 401 16.74 -1.39 25.67
N GLY A 402 17.82 -1.24 24.90
CA GLY A 402 19.05 -0.59 25.39
C GLY A 402 18.83 0.89 25.74
N ASP A 403 18.03 1.62 24.94
CA ASP A 403 17.72 3.02 25.19
C ASP A 403 16.84 3.18 26.44
N LEU A 404 15.81 2.37 26.60
CA LEU A 404 14.92 2.38 27.75
C LEU A 404 15.63 1.99 29.07
N GLU A 405 16.35 0.88 29.10
CA GLU A 405 17.07 0.40 30.29
C GLU A 405 18.17 1.36 30.73
N LYS A 406 18.82 2.04 29.78
CA LYS A 406 19.81 3.09 30.08
C LYS A 406 19.21 4.30 30.77
N HIS A 407 17.99 4.68 30.42
CA HIS A 407 17.40 5.95 30.82
C HIS A 407 16.38 5.83 31.96
N LEU A 408 15.69 4.69 32.08
CA LEU A 408 14.65 4.42 33.08
C LEU A 408 15.17 3.39 34.10
N GLN A 409 15.85 3.87 35.12
CA GLN A 409 16.53 3.01 36.09
C GLN A 409 15.55 2.10 36.83
N GLY A 410 15.88 0.79 36.88
CA GLY A 410 15.03 -0.25 37.47
C GLY A 410 14.07 -0.89 36.45
N LEU A 411 14.02 -0.41 35.19
CA LEU A 411 13.31 -1.09 34.11
C LEU A 411 14.19 -2.21 33.50
N THR A 412 13.60 -3.37 33.32
CA THR A 412 14.17 -4.48 32.52
C THR A 412 13.21 -4.82 31.40
N VAL A 413 13.67 -4.87 30.15
CA VAL A 413 12.90 -5.23 28.97
C VAL A 413 13.29 -6.63 28.51
N GLN A 414 12.35 -7.56 28.50
CA GLN A 414 12.55 -8.92 27.98
C GLN A 414 11.98 -9.01 26.57
N ILE A 415 12.86 -9.17 25.56
CA ILE A 415 12.44 -9.31 24.17
C ILE A 415 11.88 -10.72 23.96
N LYS A 416 10.65 -10.80 23.43
CA LYS A 416 9.99 -12.03 23.01
C LYS A 416 9.74 -11.98 21.51
N GLN A 417 10.54 -12.72 20.76
CA GLN A 417 10.33 -12.87 19.33
C GLN A 417 9.41 -14.04 19.03
N GLN A 418 8.50 -13.83 18.07
CA GLN A 418 7.55 -14.86 17.65
C GLN A 418 7.37 -14.83 16.13
N PRO A 419 7.05 -15.97 15.48
CA PRO A 419 6.54 -15.98 14.12
C PRO A 419 5.36 -15.01 13.99
N PHE A 420 5.26 -14.30 12.88
CA PHE A 420 4.30 -13.21 12.71
C PHE A 420 2.85 -13.60 13.06
N LYS A 421 2.41 -14.78 12.57
CA LYS A 421 1.06 -15.32 12.88
C LYS A 421 0.85 -15.52 14.39
N GLN A 422 1.85 -16.03 15.09
CA GLN A 422 1.77 -16.24 16.54
C GLN A 422 1.79 -14.92 17.31
N LYS A 423 2.60 -13.95 16.87
CA LYS A 423 2.58 -12.60 17.42
C LYS A 423 1.20 -11.97 17.34
N LEU A 424 0.53 -12.05 16.18
CA LEU A 424 -0.82 -11.52 16.00
C LEU A 424 -1.83 -12.21 16.93
N GLN A 425 -1.70 -13.51 17.15
CA GLN A 425 -2.55 -14.26 18.08
C GLN A 425 -2.34 -13.81 19.53
N LEU A 426 -1.09 -13.60 19.96
CA LEU A 426 -0.77 -13.10 21.30
C LEU A 426 -1.34 -11.68 21.52
N GLU A 427 -1.24 -10.80 20.51
CA GLU A 427 -1.88 -9.48 20.56
C GLU A 427 -3.41 -9.58 20.66
N GLN A 428 -4.01 -10.47 19.87
CA GLN A 428 -5.46 -10.67 19.86
C GLN A 428 -5.99 -11.16 21.21
N THR A 429 -5.20 -11.97 21.92
CA THR A 429 -5.58 -12.55 23.23
C THR A 429 -5.05 -11.75 24.42
N GLY A 430 -4.41 -10.58 24.19
CA GLY A 430 -3.87 -9.74 25.26
C GLY A 430 -2.68 -10.37 26.01
N GLN A 431 -1.97 -11.33 25.40
CA GLN A 431 -0.83 -12.03 26.03
C GLN A 431 0.50 -11.36 25.66
N TYR A 432 0.63 -10.09 26.00
CA TYR A 432 1.84 -9.28 25.84
C TYR A 432 1.79 -8.10 26.81
N ASP A 433 2.94 -7.48 27.08
CA ASP A 433 3.00 -6.22 27.82
C ASP A 433 3.17 -5.05 26.83
N ILE A 434 4.27 -5.03 26.09
CA ILE A 434 4.54 -4.04 25.03
C ILE A 434 4.65 -4.80 23.71
N SER A 435 4.04 -4.29 22.63
CA SER A 435 4.21 -4.86 21.29
C SER A 435 4.57 -3.81 20.27
N MET A 436 5.50 -4.15 19.37
CA MET A 436 5.82 -3.31 18.21
C MET A 436 4.87 -3.60 17.05
N VAL A 437 4.25 -2.55 16.55
CA VAL A 437 3.27 -2.61 15.45
C VAL A 437 3.66 -1.65 14.34
N VAL A 438 3.45 -2.05 13.10
CA VAL A 438 3.47 -1.17 11.94
C VAL A 438 2.05 -1.10 11.38
N TRP A 439 1.55 0.11 11.19
CA TRP A 439 0.24 0.36 10.61
C TRP A 439 0.36 1.20 9.35
N GLY A 440 -0.16 0.72 8.23
CA GLY A 440 -0.33 1.49 7.00
C GLY A 440 -1.80 1.94 6.87
N PRO A 441 -2.06 3.20 6.48
CA PRO A 441 -3.43 3.66 6.26
C PRO A 441 -4.02 3.01 5.01
N ASP A 442 -5.31 2.67 5.07
CA ASP A 442 -6.03 2.11 3.92
C ASP A 442 -6.41 3.22 2.90
N TYR A 443 -6.54 4.46 3.37
CA TYR A 443 -6.88 5.64 2.56
C TYR A 443 -6.33 6.93 3.18
N LYS A 444 -6.23 8.00 2.39
CA LYS A 444 -5.60 9.27 2.76
C LYS A 444 -6.54 10.17 3.57
N ASP A 445 -6.91 9.74 4.76
CA ASP A 445 -7.66 10.53 5.74
C ASP A 445 -7.09 10.29 7.15
N PRO A 446 -6.93 11.33 8.01
CA PRO A 446 -6.44 11.15 9.38
C PRO A 446 -7.22 10.14 10.21
N ILE A 447 -8.50 9.94 9.93
CA ILE A 447 -9.35 9.00 10.64
C ILE A 447 -8.89 7.55 10.49
N SER A 448 -8.22 7.20 9.36
CA SER A 448 -7.65 5.88 9.11
C SER A 448 -6.59 5.46 10.16
N TYR A 449 -5.98 6.43 10.85
CA TYR A 449 -5.09 6.18 11.97
C TYR A 449 -5.82 6.25 13.31
N LEU A 450 -6.73 7.22 13.46
CA LEU A 450 -7.29 7.57 14.75
C LEU A 450 -8.43 6.63 15.17
N GLU A 451 -9.23 6.12 14.24
CA GLU A 451 -10.32 5.21 14.59
C GLU A 451 -9.84 3.88 15.23
N LEU A 452 -8.56 3.52 15.05
CA LEU A 452 -7.96 2.32 15.63
C LEU A 452 -8.02 2.26 17.16
N PHE A 453 -8.09 3.41 17.82
CA PHE A 453 -7.95 3.54 19.27
C PHE A 453 -9.29 3.80 19.97
N THR A 454 -10.44 3.78 19.24
CA THR A 454 -11.74 3.84 19.90
C THR A 454 -11.98 2.57 20.72
N THR A 455 -12.74 2.71 21.81
CA THR A 455 -12.95 1.65 22.81
C THR A 455 -13.39 0.32 22.19
N ASP A 456 -14.31 0.34 21.22
CA ASP A 456 -14.88 -0.87 20.62
C ASP A 456 -14.20 -1.29 19.31
N ASN A 457 -13.11 -0.63 18.90
CA ASN A 457 -12.45 -0.99 17.65
C ASN A 457 -11.71 -2.32 17.76
N PRO A 458 -11.90 -3.27 16.83
CA PRO A 458 -11.21 -4.56 16.83
C PRO A 458 -9.68 -4.47 16.80
N ASN A 459 -9.12 -3.34 16.33
CA ASN A 459 -7.69 -3.08 16.30
C ASN A 459 -7.16 -2.49 17.62
N ASN A 460 -8.04 -2.07 18.53
CA ASN A 460 -7.66 -1.65 19.89
C ASN A 460 -7.36 -2.89 20.75
N LYS A 461 -6.16 -3.44 20.57
CA LYS A 461 -5.67 -4.60 21.33
C LYS A 461 -5.05 -4.21 22.68
N MET A 462 -5.11 -2.93 23.03
CA MET A 462 -4.45 -2.36 24.22
C MET A 462 -5.37 -2.29 25.43
N GLY A 463 -6.69 -2.34 25.21
CA GLY A 463 -7.67 -2.07 26.24
C GLY A 463 -7.80 -0.57 26.56
N TYR A 464 -7.25 0.32 25.73
CA TYR A 464 -7.42 1.76 25.88
C TYR A 464 -8.89 2.15 25.76
N SER A 465 -9.37 3.01 26.66
CA SER A 465 -10.74 3.52 26.65
C SER A 465 -10.76 4.96 27.15
N ASN A 466 -11.30 5.86 26.31
CA ASN A 466 -11.49 7.26 26.63
C ASN A 466 -12.76 7.76 25.94
N SER A 467 -13.82 7.98 26.73
CA SER A 467 -15.13 8.37 26.20
C SER A 467 -15.11 9.69 25.43
N TYR A 468 -14.28 10.65 25.83
CA TYR A 468 -14.15 11.92 25.11
C TYR A 468 -13.45 11.73 23.76
N TYR A 469 -12.43 10.86 23.70
CA TYR A 469 -11.80 10.44 22.45
C TYR A 469 -12.80 9.78 21.51
N ASP A 470 -13.56 8.81 22.02
CA ASP A 470 -14.58 8.10 21.24
C ASP A 470 -15.64 9.07 20.69
N ASP A 471 -16.08 10.05 21.49
CA ASP A 471 -17.02 11.09 21.07
C ASP A 471 -16.44 11.98 19.95
N LEU A 472 -15.16 12.37 20.02
CA LEU A 472 -14.51 13.15 18.96
C LEU A 472 -14.45 12.36 17.65
N ILE A 473 -14.05 11.09 17.69
CA ILE A 473 -13.99 10.23 16.50
C ILE A 473 -15.38 10.01 15.94
N LYS A 474 -16.37 9.71 16.79
CA LYS A 474 -17.77 9.56 16.38
C LYS A 474 -18.30 10.84 15.72
N LYS A 475 -18.09 12.01 16.34
CA LYS A 475 -18.47 13.29 15.74
C LYS A 475 -17.83 13.52 14.39
N ALA A 476 -16.50 13.29 14.29
CA ALA A 476 -15.77 13.47 13.04
C ALA A 476 -16.22 12.51 11.92
N LYS A 477 -16.71 11.33 12.30
CA LYS A 477 -17.15 10.29 11.38
C LYS A 477 -18.61 10.44 10.94
N TYR A 478 -19.48 11.01 11.81
CA TYR A 478 -20.93 11.03 11.59
C TYR A 478 -21.53 12.44 11.62
N ASP A 479 -21.32 13.21 12.69
CA ASP A 479 -22.12 14.40 12.97
C ASP A 479 -21.65 15.65 12.19
N ILE A 480 -20.33 15.80 12.06
CA ILE A 480 -19.68 16.96 11.41
C ILE A 480 -18.88 16.56 10.16
N VAL A 481 -19.19 15.41 9.58
CA VAL A 481 -18.42 14.84 8.45
C VAL A 481 -18.39 15.76 7.22
N LEU A 482 -19.43 16.56 7.01
CA LEU A 482 -19.50 17.53 5.91
C LEU A 482 -18.89 18.90 6.26
N ASP A 483 -18.68 19.21 7.54
CA ASP A 483 -17.99 20.43 7.98
C ASP A 483 -16.49 20.13 8.11
N GLN A 484 -15.77 20.26 7.01
CA GLN A 484 -14.34 19.91 6.93
C GLN A 484 -13.47 20.64 7.97
N GLN A 485 -13.81 21.88 8.34
CA GLN A 485 -13.03 22.62 9.34
C GLN A 485 -13.22 22.07 10.76
N LYS A 486 -14.48 21.83 11.14
CA LYS A 486 -14.77 21.27 12.48
C LYS A 486 -14.25 19.84 12.59
N ARG A 487 -14.45 19.04 11.53
CA ARG A 487 -13.93 17.67 11.46
C ARG A 487 -12.41 17.63 11.64
N TRP A 488 -11.70 18.49 10.92
CA TRP A 488 -10.24 18.58 11.00
C TRP A 488 -9.75 18.89 12.41
N LYS A 489 -10.37 19.87 13.08
CA LYS A 489 -10.06 20.23 14.47
C LYS A 489 -10.35 19.10 15.45
N ALA A 490 -11.47 18.39 15.29
CA ALA A 490 -11.81 17.26 16.15
C ALA A 490 -10.78 16.12 15.99
N LEU A 491 -10.30 15.85 14.77
CA LEU A 491 -9.26 14.86 14.53
C LEU A 491 -7.89 15.29 15.11
N GLN A 492 -7.55 16.58 15.01
CA GLN A 492 -6.33 17.14 15.64
C GLN A 492 -6.37 17.01 17.16
N GLU A 493 -7.52 17.26 17.78
CA GLU A 493 -7.70 17.11 19.22
C GLU A 493 -7.65 15.62 19.63
N ALA A 494 -8.29 14.74 18.90
CA ALA A 494 -8.23 13.30 19.13
C ALA A 494 -6.78 12.78 19.08
N GLU A 495 -5.98 13.22 18.11
CA GLU A 495 -4.56 12.83 18.06
C GLU A 495 -3.79 13.27 19.33
N LYS A 496 -4.03 14.49 19.82
CA LYS A 496 -3.40 14.97 21.05
C LYS A 496 -3.77 14.10 22.25
N ILE A 497 -5.04 13.77 22.41
CA ILE A 497 -5.53 12.97 23.53
C ILE A 497 -4.87 11.58 23.56
N VAL A 498 -4.91 10.83 22.46
CA VAL A 498 -4.36 9.46 22.42
C VAL A 498 -2.85 9.44 22.69
N LEU A 499 -2.12 10.48 22.28
CA LEU A 499 -0.69 10.62 22.53
C LEU A 499 -0.38 11.15 23.93
N GLU A 500 -1.18 12.07 24.48
CA GLU A 500 -1.06 12.54 25.86
C GLU A 500 -1.41 11.44 26.86
N ASP A 501 -2.38 10.59 26.55
CA ASP A 501 -2.70 9.39 27.34
C ASP A 501 -1.63 8.30 27.21
N ALA A 502 -0.71 8.48 26.24
CA ALA A 502 0.31 7.49 25.89
C ALA A 502 -0.30 6.10 25.69
N ALA A 503 -1.48 6.02 25.05
CA ALA A 503 -2.06 4.74 24.66
C ALA A 503 -1.12 3.95 23.75
N ILE A 504 -0.32 4.70 22.95
CA ILE A 504 0.79 4.18 22.12
C ILE A 504 2.00 5.12 22.21
N ALA A 505 3.17 4.63 21.82
CA ALA A 505 4.34 5.47 21.56
C ALA A 505 4.70 5.42 20.07
N PRO A 506 4.44 6.50 19.30
CA PRO A 506 4.88 6.58 17.91
C PRO A 506 6.41 6.57 17.83
N LEU A 507 6.98 5.79 16.91
CA LEU A 507 8.43 5.69 16.74
C LEU A 507 8.89 6.44 15.48
N TYR A 508 8.45 5.97 14.32
CA TYR A 508 8.83 6.56 13.03
C TYR A 508 7.79 6.23 11.97
N HIS A 509 7.66 7.11 10.99
CA HIS A 509 7.02 6.74 9.73
C HIS A 509 8.00 5.94 8.88
N THR A 510 7.53 4.86 8.28
CA THR A 510 8.38 3.95 7.53
C THR A 510 9.00 4.65 6.32
N GLY A 511 10.07 4.08 5.83
CA GLY A 511 10.73 4.51 4.61
C GLY A 511 11.03 3.32 3.73
N SER A 512 11.21 3.59 2.46
CA SER A 512 11.68 2.62 1.49
C SER A 512 12.90 3.14 0.76
N ALA A 513 13.87 2.26 0.54
CA ALA A 513 15.01 2.49 -0.33
C ALA A 513 14.99 1.46 -1.46
N TYR A 514 15.29 1.89 -2.66
CA TYR A 514 15.42 1.02 -3.82
C TYR A 514 16.45 1.58 -4.80
N ILE A 515 17.06 0.68 -5.56
CA ILE A 515 17.90 1.03 -6.70
C ILE A 515 17.12 0.77 -8.00
N GLN A 516 17.20 1.72 -8.93
CA GLN A 516 16.46 1.68 -10.19
C GLN A 516 17.33 2.22 -11.32
N LYS A 517 17.40 1.48 -12.43
CA LYS A 517 18.12 1.92 -13.63
C LYS A 517 17.59 3.25 -14.14
N GLU A 518 18.48 4.17 -14.52
CA GLU A 518 18.11 5.52 -14.96
C GLU A 518 17.17 5.54 -16.18
N TYR A 519 17.20 4.49 -17.01
CA TYR A 519 16.31 4.36 -18.16
C TYR A 519 14.88 3.94 -17.82
N VAL A 520 14.59 3.48 -16.60
CA VAL A 520 13.23 3.16 -16.12
C VAL A 520 12.55 4.44 -15.68
N LYS A 521 11.39 4.75 -16.24
CA LYS A 521 10.62 5.96 -15.97
C LYS A 521 9.15 5.63 -15.75
N GLY A 522 8.44 6.52 -15.03
CA GLY A 522 6.98 6.52 -14.95
C GLY A 522 6.37 5.39 -14.12
N ILE A 523 7.13 4.70 -13.26
CA ILE A 523 6.55 3.84 -12.22
C ILE A 523 5.92 4.76 -11.17
N GLU A 524 4.65 4.53 -10.87
CA GLU A 524 3.92 5.27 -9.85
C GLU A 524 3.88 4.46 -8.55
N LYS A 525 4.30 5.07 -7.45
CA LYS A 525 4.25 4.49 -6.11
C LYS A 525 3.09 5.12 -5.35
N HIS A 526 2.24 4.26 -4.77
CA HIS A 526 1.13 4.67 -3.94
C HIS A 526 1.41 4.44 -2.47
N GLN A 527 0.90 5.32 -1.62
CA GLN A 527 1.04 5.23 -0.16
C GLN A 527 0.03 4.25 0.46
N PHE A 528 -0.99 3.86 -0.30
CA PHE A 528 -2.04 2.92 0.09
C PHE A 528 -2.60 2.17 -1.12
N GLY A 529 -3.32 1.10 -0.89
CA GLY A 529 -4.11 0.41 -1.90
C GLY A 529 -3.36 -0.59 -2.80
N GLY A 530 -2.02 -0.71 -2.80
CA GLY A 530 -1.38 -1.74 -3.64
C GLY A 530 0.06 -1.48 -4.06
N GLY A 531 0.62 -0.38 -3.65
CA GLY A 531 2.05 -0.09 -3.75
C GLY A 531 2.51 0.51 -5.08
N TYR A 532 2.40 -0.16 -6.24
CA TYR A 532 2.93 0.35 -7.51
C TYR A 532 1.97 0.11 -8.69
N THR A 533 1.83 1.12 -9.56
CA THR A 533 1.21 0.97 -10.88
C THR A 533 2.19 1.27 -12.01
N TYR A 534 2.04 0.54 -13.12
CA TYR A 534 2.96 0.58 -14.26
C TYR A 534 2.31 1.09 -15.54
N LYS A 535 1.07 1.55 -15.50
CA LYS A 535 0.34 2.07 -16.67
C LYS A 535 1.13 3.10 -17.46
N HIS A 536 1.82 4.00 -16.76
CA HIS A 536 2.60 5.08 -17.34
C HIS A 536 4.12 4.79 -17.39
N ALA A 537 4.52 3.60 -16.94
CA ALA A 537 5.93 3.21 -16.94
C ALA A 537 6.46 2.95 -18.36
N PHE A 538 7.73 3.25 -18.57
CA PHE A 538 8.41 3.00 -19.85
C PHE A 538 9.92 2.88 -19.68
N ILE A 539 10.56 2.23 -20.65
CA ILE A 539 12.01 2.15 -20.78
C ILE A 539 12.45 3.24 -21.77
N SER A 540 13.18 4.25 -21.29
CA SER A 540 13.82 5.23 -22.16
C SER A 540 15.03 4.62 -22.86
N LYS A 541 15.63 5.31 -23.83
CA LYS A 541 16.85 4.79 -24.48
C LYS A 541 17.91 4.47 -23.44
N LYS A 542 18.38 3.23 -23.47
CA LYS A 542 19.53 2.76 -22.68
C LYS A 542 20.80 3.46 -23.10
#